data_d0c55d3d45ab6ff34b22e5c37ffae11c
#
_entry.id   d0c55d3d45ab6ff34b22e5c37ffae11c
#
_cell.length_a   1.000
_cell.length_b   1.000
_cell.length_c   1.000
_cell.angle_alpha   90.00
_cell.angle_beta   90.00
_cell.angle_gamma   90.00
#
_symmetry.space_group_name_H-M   'P 1'
#
loop_
_entity.id
_entity.type
_entity.pdbx_description
1 polymer ?
#
loop_
_entity_poly.entity_id
_entity_poly.type
_entity_poly.pdbx_seq_one_letter_code
_entity_poly.pdbx_strand_id
1 'polypeptide(L)'
;QQEKGFNPFQFGMMAASDSHNASVPVEEDNYTGKIGVDATAESRRGGSFINTQSSLYGASGLAGVWAHENTRPALFDAMRRKEVFATSGPKIAIRLFAGDYPDSVSVSGLASQTLYHQGVAMGNSVGPERLINNRLRLYVWAVKDQQGHNLERLQIIKGWYEDGELKEKVFDVACSDGTAPHPNTHRCPSSSAAVDLSDCSVELNKGNRQLATVWQDPNFDQAQAAFYYARVLENPSCRWTTWDALRNDWPLLDTVPATIQERAWSSPIWYQP
;
A
#
# COMPACT_ATOMS: atom_id res chain seq x y z
N GLN A 1 3.00 -20.60 13.66
CA GLN A 1 2.11 -21.74 13.32
C GLN A 1 2.76 -23.07 13.64
N GLN A 2 4.04 -23.27 13.30
CA GLN A 2 4.75 -24.52 13.57
C GLN A 2 4.74 -24.91 15.06
N GLU A 3 4.96 -23.95 15.97
CA GLU A 3 5.01 -24.22 17.41
C GLU A 3 3.61 -24.38 18.05
N LYS A 4 2.58 -23.68 17.52
CA LYS A 4 1.27 -23.57 18.17
C LYS A 4 0.16 -24.34 17.42
N GLY A 5 0.43 -24.88 16.24
CA GLY A 5 -0.57 -25.52 15.39
C GLY A 5 -1.55 -24.53 14.69
N PHE A 6 -1.50 -23.25 15.04
CA PHE A 6 -2.31 -22.20 14.41
C PHE A 6 -1.49 -20.91 14.29
N ASN A 7 -1.92 -19.99 13.39
CA ASN A 7 -1.31 -18.68 13.23
C ASN A 7 -2.12 -17.61 13.98
N PRO A 8 -1.65 -17.11 15.14
CA PRO A 8 -2.36 -16.08 15.90
C PRO A 8 -2.27 -14.69 15.28
N PHE A 9 -1.43 -14.48 14.26
CA PHE A 9 -1.16 -13.20 13.62
C PHE A 9 -1.91 -12.99 12.29
N GLN A 10 -2.99 -13.73 12.08
CA GLN A 10 -3.87 -13.50 10.92
C GLN A 10 -4.76 -12.27 11.15
N PHE A 11 -4.19 -11.08 11.05
CA PHE A 11 -4.88 -9.81 11.24
C PHE A 11 -4.99 -9.01 9.93
N GLY A 12 -5.88 -8.00 9.89
CA GLY A 12 -5.99 -7.06 8.79
C GLY A 12 -5.01 -5.89 8.93
N MET A 13 -4.72 -5.21 7.83
CA MET A 13 -3.87 -4.03 7.80
C MET A 13 -4.71 -2.76 7.89
N MET A 14 -4.41 -1.91 8.86
CA MET A 14 -5.04 -0.60 9.04
C MET A 14 -3.95 0.43 9.34
N ALA A 15 -4.17 1.66 8.93
CA ALA A 15 -3.34 2.79 9.32
C ALA A 15 -4.16 3.82 10.09
N ALA A 16 -3.48 4.71 10.79
CA ALA A 16 -4.08 5.82 11.51
C ALA A 16 -3.07 6.98 11.57
N SER A 17 -3.56 8.17 11.94
CA SER A 17 -2.73 9.37 12.00
C SER A 17 -1.73 9.37 13.15
N ASP A 18 -2.07 8.73 14.26
CA ASP A 18 -1.37 8.87 15.54
C ASP A 18 -1.23 10.35 15.98
N SER A 19 -2.07 11.23 15.45
CA SER A 19 -2.06 12.65 15.76
C SER A 19 -2.62 12.91 17.16
N HIS A 20 -1.99 13.82 17.90
CA HIS A 20 -2.36 14.22 19.26
C HIS A 20 -2.83 15.69 19.34
N ASN A 21 -3.11 16.32 18.20
CA ASN A 21 -3.51 17.73 18.11
C ASN A 21 -4.86 17.92 17.37
N ALA A 22 -5.62 16.84 17.16
CA ALA A 22 -6.87 16.81 16.41
C ALA A 22 -6.76 17.23 14.93
N SER A 23 -5.55 17.40 14.38
CA SER A 23 -5.30 17.65 12.98
C SER A 23 -4.92 16.34 12.29
N VAL A 24 -5.53 16.08 11.13
CA VAL A 24 -5.32 14.82 10.37
C VAL A 24 -5.07 15.18 8.89
N PRO A 25 -3.96 15.88 8.57
CA PRO A 25 -3.59 16.14 7.20
C PRO A 25 -3.18 14.83 6.53
N VAL A 26 -3.73 14.56 5.36
CA VAL A 26 -3.43 13.35 4.58
C VAL A 26 -2.47 13.61 3.42
N GLU A 27 -2.15 14.88 3.19
CA GLU A 27 -1.21 15.35 2.17
C GLU A 27 0.05 15.91 2.84
N GLU A 28 1.20 15.65 2.26
CA GLU A 28 2.51 16.12 2.76
C GLU A 28 2.63 17.65 2.71
N ASP A 29 2.00 18.32 1.73
CA ASP A 29 2.01 19.78 1.62
C ASP A 29 1.21 20.49 2.73
N ASN A 30 0.37 19.76 3.44
CA ASN A 30 -0.50 20.26 4.51
C ASN A 30 -0.17 19.67 5.88
N TYR A 31 1.01 19.08 6.06
CA TYR A 31 1.40 18.48 7.33
C TYR A 31 1.53 19.53 8.45
N THR A 32 0.89 19.29 9.59
CA THR A 32 0.80 20.24 10.71
C THR A 32 1.45 19.73 12.01
N GLY A 33 2.30 18.70 11.90
CA GLY A 33 2.94 18.08 13.07
C GLY A 33 2.06 17.01 13.73
N LYS A 34 2.67 16.22 14.60
CA LYS A 34 2.03 15.14 15.35
C LYS A 34 1.39 15.62 16.65
N ILE A 35 2.05 16.51 17.35
CA ILE A 35 1.63 17.07 18.66
C ILE A 35 1.57 18.59 18.60
N GLY A 36 0.91 19.21 19.59
CA GLY A 36 0.71 20.66 19.60
C GLY A 36 1.99 21.48 19.52
N VAL A 37 3.09 21.00 20.11
CA VAL A 37 4.38 21.68 20.07
C VAL A 37 5.08 21.63 18.70
N ASP A 38 4.64 20.74 17.80
CA ASP A 38 5.15 20.63 16.43
C ASP A 38 4.31 21.45 15.42
N ALA A 39 3.37 22.28 15.90
CA ALA A 39 2.38 22.93 15.04
C ALA A 39 2.98 23.99 14.10
N THR A 40 4.11 24.58 14.44
CA THR A 40 4.81 25.52 13.54
C THR A 40 5.85 24.80 12.70
N ALA A 41 6.13 25.32 11.49
CA ALA A 41 7.16 24.76 10.61
C ALA A 41 8.53 24.70 11.29
N GLU A 42 8.88 25.73 12.04
CA GLU A 42 10.14 25.84 12.78
C GLU A 42 10.25 24.74 13.85
N SER A 43 9.20 24.56 14.68
CA SER A 43 9.22 23.57 15.77
C SER A 43 9.27 22.13 15.26
N ARG A 44 8.48 21.78 14.24
CA ARG A 44 8.48 20.40 13.71
C ARG A 44 9.76 20.07 12.94
N ARG A 45 10.39 21.06 12.29
CA ARG A 45 11.65 20.88 11.58
C ARG A 45 12.82 20.65 12.53
N GLY A 46 12.89 21.43 13.63
CA GLY A 46 13.97 21.37 14.62
C GLY A 46 13.86 20.19 15.58
N GLY A 47 12.73 19.53 15.62
CA GLY A 47 12.38 18.57 16.66
C GLY A 47 11.99 19.28 17.96
N SER A 48 10.99 18.77 18.66
CA SER A 48 10.64 19.27 19.99
C SER A 48 11.47 18.58 21.06
N PHE A 49 11.54 19.18 22.24
CA PHE A 49 12.21 18.56 23.39
C PHE A 49 11.54 17.23 23.84
N ILE A 50 10.29 17.00 23.44
CA ILE A 50 9.56 15.76 23.68
C ILE A 50 9.84 14.75 22.56
N ASN A 51 10.12 15.23 21.33
CA ASN A 51 10.25 14.40 20.15
C ASN A 51 11.36 14.88 19.21
N THR A 52 12.55 14.39 19.43
CA THR A 52 13.72 14.70 18.61
C THR A 52 13.68 14.09 17.20
N GLN A 53 12.67 13.24 16.91
CA GLN A 53 12.53 12.54 15.63
C GLN A 53 11.32 13.06 14.81
N SER A 54 10.83 14.25 15.09
CA SER A 54 9.65 14.82 14.40
C SER A 54 9.83 14.87 12.88
N SER A 55 11.04 15.05 12.38
CA SER A 55 11.35 15.02 10.95
C SER A 55 11.11 13.65 10.27
N LEU A 56 11.01 12.55 11.02
CA LEU A 56 10.73 11.21 10.49
C LEU A 56 9.25 10.94 10.27
N TYR A 57 8.36 11.72 10.91
CA TYR A 57 6.91 11.59 10.71
C TYR A 57 6.51 12.16 9.35
N GLY A 58 5.31 11.81 8.91
CA GLY A 58 4.73 12.25 7.65
C GLY A 58 3.23 12.45 7.78
N ALA A 59 2.56 12.61 6.64
CA ALA A 59 1.12 12.74 6.57
C ALA A 59 0.38 11.59 7.29
N SER A 60 -0.87 11.85 7.64
CA SER A 60 -1.69 10.93 8.44
C SER A 60 -2.15 9.74 7.63
N GLY A 61 -1.76 8.54 8.05
CA GLY A 61 -2.27 7.31 7.48
C GLY A 61 -3.78 7.15 7.66
N LEU A 62 -4.43 6.46 6.74
CA LEU A 62 -5.87 6.18 6.74
C LEU A 62 -6.15 4.69 6.74
N ALA A 63 -7.23 4.30 7.44
CA ALA A 63 -7.84 2.99 7.34
C ALA A 63 -8.92 3.02 6.26
N GLY A 64 -8.80 2.17 5.24
CA GLY A 64 -9.85 1.91 4.27
C GLY A 64 -10.64 0.65 4.63
N VAL A 65 -11.95 0.64 4.36
CA VAL A 65 -12.85 -0.48 4.68
C VAL A 65 -13.72 -0.79 3.46
N TRP A 66 -13.70 -2.03 3.00
CA TRP A 66 -14.58 -2.51 1.94
C TRP A 66 -15.87 -3.06 2.53
N ALA A 67 -16.88 -2.21 2.66
CA ALA A 67 -18.20 -2.56 3.14
C ALA A 67 -19.24 -2.45 2.01
N HIS A 68 -20.37 -3.17 2.13
CA HIS A 68 -21.44 -3.11 1.13
C HIS A 68 -22.29 -1.84 1.26
N GLU A 69 -22.26 -1.20 2.44
CA GLU A 69 -22.92 0.08 2.71
C GLU A 69 -22.19 0.85 3.81
N ASN A 70 -22.40 2.15 3.88
CA ASN A 70 -21.82 3.00 4.92
C ASN A 70 -22.73 3.05 6.15
N THR A 71 -22.84 1.93 6.84
CA THR A 71 -23.54 1.81 8.12
C THR A 71 -22.62 1.19 9.17
N ARG A 72 -22.88 1.50 10.45
CA ARG A 72 -22.08 0.96 11.55
C ARG A 72 -22.01 -0.59 11.54
N PRO A 73 -23.11 -1.35 11.36
CA PRO A 73 -23.04 -2.80 11.26
C PRO A 73 -22.19 -3.29 10.09
N ALA A 74 -22.40 -2.73 8.89
CA ALA A 74 -21.67 -3.14 7.70
C ALA A 74 -20.16 -2.86 7.79
N LEU A 75 -19.79 -1.71 8.34
CA LEU A 75 -18.39 -1.37 8.60
C LEU A 75 -17.76 -2.31 9.63
N PHE A 76 -18.46 -2.60 10.73
CA PHE A 76 -17.99 -3.53 11.74
C PHE A 76 -17.80 -4.94 11.19
N ASP A 77 -18.75 -5.43 10.39
CA ASP A 77 -18.67 -6.75 9.78
C ASP A 77 -17.50 -6.83 8.75
N ALA A 78 -17.28 -5.79 7.98
CA ALA A 78 -16.14 -5.70 7.05
C ALA A 78 -14.79 -5.72 7.80
N MET A 79 -14.68 -4.97 8.91
CA MET A 79 -13.50 -5.02 9.78
C MET A 79 -13.30 -6.41 10.39
N ARG A 80 -14.37 -7.08 10.82
CA ARG A 80 -14.28 -8.46 11.33
C ARG A 80 -13.84 -9.45 10.25
N ARG A 81 -14.26 -9.27 9.00
CA ARG A 81 -13.76 -10.06 7.86
C ARG A 81 -12.37 -9.64 7.42
N LYS A 82 -11.81 -8.58 8.01
CA LYS A 82 -10.48 -8.03 7.67
C LYS A 82 -10.40 -7.53 6.22
N GLU A 83 -11.53 -7.17 5.63
CA GLU A 83 -11.60 -6.51 4.32
C GLU A 83 -11.26 -5.03 4.46
N VAL A 84 -10.07 -4.79 4.97
CA VAL A 84 -9.53 -3.48 5.32
C VAL A 84 -8.17 -3.29 4.67
N PHE A 85 -7.78 -2.03 4.48
CA PHE A 85 -6.49 -1.67 3.91
C PHE A 85 -5.95 -0.40 4.58
N ALA A 86 -4.66 -0.19 4.46
CA ALA A 86 -3.95 0.95 5.01
C ALA A 86 -3.47 1.88 3.88
N THR A 87 -3.43 3.19 4.12
CA THR A 87 -2.71 4.15 3.29
C THR A 87 -1.72 4.95 4.11
N SER A 88 -0.73 5.53 3.46
CA SER A 88 0.24 6.41 4.12
C SER A 88 -0.21 7.88 4.17
N GLY A 89 -1.37 8.21 3.60
CA GLY A 89 -1.94 9.56 3.56
C GLY A 89 -3.06 9.64 2.54
N PRO A 90 -2.76 9.67 1.23
CA PRO A 90 -3.77 9.79 0.18
C PRO A 90 -4.81 8.67 0.24
N LYS A 91 -6.01 8.96 -0.26
CA LYS A 91 -7.16 8.03 -0.30
C LYS A 91 -7.02 7.02 -1.45
N ILE A 92 -5.84 6.43 -1.59
CA ILE A 92 -5.61 5.35 -2.53
C ILE A 92 -6.46 4.16 -2.12
N ALA A 93 -7.21 3.58 -3.06
CA ALA A 93 -7.96 2.36 -2.80
C ALA A 93 -7.25 1.15 -3.43
N ILE A 94 -7.18 0.05 -2.68
CA ILE A 94 -6.53 -1.19 -3.13
C ILE A 94 -7.39 -2.40 -2.79
N ARG A 95 -7.42 -3.40 -3.68
CA ARG A 95 -8.07 -4.69 -3.49
C ARG A 95 -7.15 -5.85 -3.83
N LEU A 96 -7.27 -6.92 -3.06
CA LEU A 96 -6.58 -8.18 -3.31
C LEU A 96 -7.57 -9.33 -3.14
N PHE A 97 -7.57 -10.24 -4.11
CA PHE A 97 -8.36 -11.48 -4.09
C PHE A 97 -7.51 -12.66 -4.56
N ALA A 98 -7.77 -13.84 -4.04
CA ALA A 98 -7.25 -15.10 -4.55
C ALA A 98 -8.38 -15.93 -5.16
N GLY A 99 -8.22 -16.42 -6.40
CA GLY A 99 -9.28 -17.18 -7.04
C GLY A 99 -9.05 -17.47 -8.52
N ASP A 100 -10.14 -17.92 -9.17
CA ASP A 100 -10.15 -18.24 -10.60
C ASP A 100 -10.52 -17.01 -11.43
N TYR A 101 -9.52 -16.26 -11.81
CA TYR A 101 -9.67 -15.06 -12.64
C TYR A 101 -9.03 -15.27 -14.01
N PRO A 102 -9.49 -14.55 -15.06
CA PRO A 102 -8.89 -14.62 -16.38
C PRO A 102 -7.42 -14.18 -16.36
N ASP A 103 -6.62 -14.65 -17.33
CA ASP A 103 -5.19 -14.33 -17.40
C ASP A 103 -4.88 -12.84 -17.59
N SER A 104 -5.85 -12.09 -18.10
CA SER A 104 -5.76 -10.66 -18.29
C SER A 104 -7.02 -9.95 -17.83
N VAL A 105 -6.85 -8.78 -17.25
CA VAL A 105 -7.94 -7.90 -16.82
C VAL A 105 -7.71 -6.49 -17.35
N SER A 106 -8.81 -5.76 -17.59
CA SER A 106 -8.70 -4.34 -17.94
C SER A 106 -8.21 -3.51 -16.75
N VAL A 107 -7.61 -2.37 -17.01
CA VAL A 107 -7.17 -1.45 -15.95
C VAL A 107 -8.34 -0.92 -15.09
N SER A 108 -9.57 -0.94 -15.61
CA SER A 108 -10.77 -0.63 -14.83
C SER A 108 -11.13 -1.72 -13.80
N GLY A 109 -10.49 -2.88 -13.90
CA GLY A 109 -10.68 -4.00 -12.99
C GLY A 109 -11.90 -4.86 -13.31
N LEU A 110 -12.16 -5.82 -12.43
CA LEU A 110 -13.33 -6.71 -12.49
C LEU A 110 -14.46 -6.18 -11.61
N ALA A 111 -15.68 -6.48 -12.00
CA ALA A 111 -16.85 -6.17 -11.17
C ALA A 111 -16.76 -6.87 -9.80
N SER A 112 -17.19 -6.17 -8.74
CA SER A 112 -17.13 -6.70 -7.37
C SER A 112 -17.84 -8.06 -7.24
N GLN A 113 -19.00 -8.23 -7.89
CA GLN A 113 -19.74 -9.49 -7.88
C GLN A 113 -18.88 -10.66 -8.42
N THR A 114 -18.17 -10.46 -9.52
CA THR A 114 -17.25 -11.46 -10.09
C THR A 114 -16.14 -11.80 -9.11
N LEU A 115 -15.54 -10.78 -8.47
CA LEU A 115 -14.45 -10.98 -7.52
C LEU A 115 -14.85 -11.87 -6.34
N TYR A 116 -15.99 -11.59 -5.72
CA TYR A 116 -16.47 -12.36 -4.57
C TYR A 116 -17.02 -13.75 -4.97
N HIS A 117 -17.57 -13.88 -6.18
CA HIS A 117 -18.09 -15.18 -6.65
C HIS A 117 -16.96 -16.15 -7.01
N GLN A 118 -15.90 -15.65 -7.62
CA GLN A 118 -14.79 -16.46 -8.14
C GLN A 118 -13.60 -16.59 -7.19
N GLY A 119 -13.62 -15.89 -6.05
CA GLY A 119 -12.45 -15.87 -5.19
C GLY A 119 -12.71 -15.55 -3.73
N VAL A 120 -11.60 -15.44 -3.02
CA VAL A 120 -11.51 -15.12 -1.59
C VAL A 120 -10.88 -13.73 -1.45
N ALA A 121 -11.57 -12.84 -0.73
CA ALA A 121 -11.07 -11.47 -0.49
C ALA A 121 -9.92 -11.45 0.51
N MET A 122 -9.11 -10.39 0.44
CA MET A 122 -8.09 -10.06 1.45
C MET A 122 -8.67 -10.17 2.87
N GLY A 123 -7.81 -10.52 3.84
CA GLY A 123 -8.19 -10.77 5.22
C GLY A 123 -8.58 -12.22 5.50
N ASN A 124 -8.65 -13.07 4.49
CA ASN A 124 -9.10 -14.45 4.60
C ASN A 124 -8.00 -15.46 4.24
N SER A 125 -8.26 -16.73 4.52
CA SER A 125 -7.40 -17.84 4.13
C SER A 125 -7.89 -18.51 2.85
N VAL A 126 -6.99 -19.11 2.09
CA VAL A 126 -7.25 -19.88 0.89
C VAL A 126 -6.53 -21.22 1.00
N GLY A 127 -7.23 -22.30 0.70
CA GLY A 127 -6.68 -23.67 0.70
C GLY A 127 -6.49 -24.23 -0.71
N PRO A 128 -6.01 -25.50 -0.78
CA PRO A 128 -5.76 -26.18 -2.06
C PRO A 128 -6.99 -26.30 -2.96
N GLU A 129 -8.20 -26.32 -2.39
CA GLU A 129 -9.47 -26.40 -3.11
C GLU A 129 -9.76 -25.17 -4.01
N ARG A 130 -9.02 -24.09 -3.83
CA ARG A 130 -9.13 -22.86 -4.62
C ARG A 130 -8.00 -22.69 -5.63
N LEU A 131 -7.10 -23.68 -5.73
CA LEU A 131 -6.03 -23.62 -6.71
C LEU A 131 -6.53 -23.97 -8.12
N ILE A 132 -6.03 -23.25 -9.10
CA ILE A 132 -6.29 -23.52 -10.51
C ILE A 132 -5.04 -24.18 -11.12
N ASN A 133 -5.18 -25.42 -11.58
CA ASN A 133 -4.05 -26.22 -12.06
C ASN A 133 -2.88 -26.26 -11.07
N ASN A 134 -3.19 -26.42 -9.78
CA ASN A 134 -2.24 -26.40 -8.66
C ASN A 134 -1.45 -25.08 -8.51
N ARG A 135 -2.06 -23.97 -8.91
CA ARG A 135 -1.43 -22.65 -8.85
C ARG A 135 -2.33 -21.64 -8.15
N LEU A 136 -1.73 -20.80 -7.32
CA LEU A 136 -2.40 -19.69 -6.69
C LEU A 136 -2.41 -18.48 -7.63
N ARG A 137 -3.60 -17.99 -7.98
CA ARG A 137 -3.80 -16.76 -8.74
C ARG A 137 -4.30 -15.65 -7.82
N LEU A 138 -3.69 -14.49 -7.95
CA LEU A 138 -4.02 -13.30 -7.18
C LEU A 138 -4.46 -12.17 -8.12
N TYR A 139 -5.68 -11.70 -7.95
CA TYR A 139 -6.15 -10.48 -8.57
C TYR A 139 -5.79 -9.29 -7.68
N VAL A 140 -5.15 -8.28 -8.26
CA VAL A 140 -4.81 -7.01 -7.59
C VAL A 140 -5.33 -5.86 -8.43
N TRP A 141 -5.97 -4.91 -7.76
CA TRP A 141 -6.42 -3.67 -8.35
C TRP A 141 -6.18 -2.51 -7.39
N ALA A 142 -5.75 -1.37 -7.93
CA ALA A 142 -5.65 -0.12 -7.18
C ALA A 142 -6.04 1.08 -8.02
N VAL A 143 -6.56 2.11 -7.36
CA VAL A 143 -6.88 3.43 -7.94
C VAL A 143 -6.30 4.51 -7.06
N LYS A 144 -5.74 5.54 -7.71
CA LYS A 144 -5.17 6.70 -7.01
C LYS A 144 -6.24 7.53 -6.29
N ASP A 145 -5.84 8.32 -5.31
CA ASP A 145 -6.62 9.45 -4.82
C ASP A 145 -6.88 10.44 -5.98
N GLN A 146 -8.08 11.01 -6.04
CA GLN A 146 -8.41 12.00 -7.07
C GLN A 146 -7.47 13.22 -7.04
N GLN A 147 -7.05 13.62 -5.84
CA GLN A 147 -6.14 14.75 -5.60
C GLN A 147 -4.67 14.31 -5.51
N GLY A 148 -4.40 13.01 -5.34
CA GLY A 148 -3.05 12.45 -5.24
C GLY A 148 -2.35 12.30 -6.59
N HIS A 149 -1.14 11.78 -6.54
CA HIS A 149 -0.32 11.54 -7.72
C HIS A 149 -0.73 10.24 -8.45
N ASN A 150 -0.28 10.07 -9.67
CA ASN A 150 -0.53 8.83 -10.41
C ASN A 150 0.25 7.66 -9.80
N LEU A 151 -0.30 6.45 -9.96
CA LEU A 151 0.32 5.22 -9.49
C LEU A 151 1.51 4.85 -10.36
N GLU A 152 2.60 4.46 -9.72
CA GLU A 152 3.82 3.99 -10.38
C GLU A 152 3.76 2.49 -10.63
N ARG A 153 3.44 1.69 -9.60
CA ARG A 153 3.45 0.22 -9.68
C ARG A 153 2.60 -0.45 -8.62
N LEU A 154 2.16 -1.65 -8.94
CA LEU A 154 1.60 -2.62 -8.00
C LEU A 154 2.66 -3.66 -7.65
N GLN A 155 2.67 -4.05 -6.38
CA GLN A 155 3.54 -5.08 -5.84
C GLN A 155 2.73 -6.14 -5.11
N ILE A 156 3.20 -7.38 -5.15
CA ILE A 156 2.80 -8.43 -4.22
C ILE A 156 4.02 -8.78 -3.37
N ILE A 157 3.82 -8.83 -2.07
CA ILE A 157 4.79 -9.27 -1.10
C ILE A 157 4.36 -10.65 -0.61
N LYS A 158 5.22 -11.63 -0.80
CA LYS A 158 5.08 -13.01 -0.29
C LYS A 158 5.95 -13.16 0.94
N GLY A 159 5.37 -13.70 2.01
CA GLY A 159 6.11 -14.13 3.19
C GLY A 159 5.86 -15.59 3.48
N TRP A 160 6.90 -16.34 3.84
CA TRP A 160 6.83 -17.75 4.18
C TRP A 160 7.92 -18.13 5.21
N TYR A 161 7.79 -19.33 5.76
CA TYR A 161 8.78 -19.88 6.68
C TYR A 161 9.41 -21.11 6.05
N GLU A 162 10.73 -21.14 5.94
CA GLU A 162 11.49 -22.20 5.31
C GLU A 162 12.82 -22.37 6.01
N ASP A 163 13.24 -23.60 6.24
CA ASP A 163 14.53 -23.96 6.86
C ASP A 163 14.81 -23.25 8.19
N GLY A 164 13.77 -23.00 8.99
CA GLY A 164 13.94 -22.34 10.30
C GLY A 164 13.94 -20.81 10.22
N GLU A 165 13.78 -20.20 9.05
CA GLU A 165 13.86 -18.77 8.83
C GLU A 165 12.58 -18.18 8.21
N LEU A 166 12.30 -16.93 8.56
CA LEU A 166 11.30 -16.13 7.86
C LEU A 166 11.89 -15.61 6.55
N LYS A 167 11.21 -15.88 5.46
CA LYS A 167 11.58 -15.43 4.12
C LYS A 167 10.55 -14.41 3.63
N GLU A 168 11.02 -13.42 2.87
CA GLU A 168 10.16 -12.46 2.18
C GLU A 168 10.63 -12.25 0.75
N LYS A 169 9.69 -12.07 -0.16
CA LYS A 169 9.99 -11.69 -1.54
C LYS A 169 8.98 -10.68 -2.06
N VAL A 170 9.51 -9.62 -2.67
CA VAL A 170 8.71 -8.55 -3.30
C VAL A 170 8.73 -8.73 -4.81
N PHE A 171 7.53 -8.80 -5.40
CA PHE A 171 7.31 -8.86 -6.85
C PHE A 171 6.60 -7.59 -7.29
N ASP A 172 7.15 -6.86 -8.25
CA ASP A 172 6.37 -5.88 -9.00
C ASP A 172 5.50 -6.68 -9.98
N VAL A 173 4.20 -6.45 -9.96
CA VAL A 173 3.22 -7.28 -10.72
C VAL A 173 2.48 -6.48 -11.79
N ALA A 174 2.46 -5.16 -11.68
CA ALA A 174 2.03 -4.25 -12.74
C ALA A 174 2.83 -2.95 -12.65
N CYS A 175 3.26 -2.46 -13.80
CA CYS A 175 4.00 -1.22 -13.95
C CYS A 175 3.14 -0.19 -14.67
N SER A 176 3.40 1.10 -14.42
CA SER A 176 2.76 2.19 -15.15
C SER A 176 3.35 2.39 -16.54
N ASP A 177 2.76 3.33 -17.28
CA ASP A 177 3.24 3.83 -18.57
C ASP A 177 3.42 2.73 -19.64
N GLY A 178 2.58 1.67 -19.56
CA GLY A 178 2.61 0.57 -20.53
C GLY A 178 3.83 -0.33 -20.41
N THR A 179 4.62 -0.21 -19.35
CA THR A 179 5.77 -1.06 -19.10
C THR A 179 5.39 -2.36 -18.37
N ALA A 180 6.30 -3.33 -18.34
CA ALA A 180 6.10 -4.61 -17.68
C ALA A 180 7.26 -4.90 -16.72
N PRO A 181 7.02 -5.71 -15.65
CA PRO A 181 8.10 -6.16 -14.78
C PRO A 181 9.12 -6.99 -15.55
N HIS A 182 10.40 -6.79 -15.24
CA HIS A 182 11.47 -7.59 -15.84
C HIS A 182 11.33 -9.08 -15.44
N PRO A 183 11.38 -10.03 -16.40
CA PRO A 183 11.03 -11.43 -16.16
C PRO A 183 11.88 -12.14 -15.09
N ASN A 184 13.15 -11.75 -14.94
CA ASN A 184 14.05 -12.40 -13.99
C ASN A 184 14.12 -11.69 -12.63
N THR A 185 14.08 -10.36 -12.60
CA THR A 185 14.20 -9.58 -11.37
C THR A 185 12.84 -9.30 -10.72
N HIS A 186 11.75 -9.42 -11.49
CA HIS A 186 10.40 -9.07 -11.10
C HIS A 186 10.30 -7.61 -10.61
N ARG A 187 11.03 -6.71 -11.28
CA ARG A 187 11.00 -5.27 -10.97
C ARG A 187 10.55 -4.46 -12.17
N CYS A 188 9.73 -3.47 -11.92
CA CYS A 188 9.41 -2.45 -12.90
C CYS A 188 10.67 -1.64 -13.26
N PRO A 189 10.76 -1.12 -14.47
CA PRO A 189 11.73 -0.07 -14.78
C PRO A 189 11.60 1.08 -13.79
N SER A 190 12.68 1.78 -13.52
CA SER A 190 12.61 2.99 -12.70
C SER A 190 11.64 4.00 -13.31
N SER A 191 10.79 4.59 -12.47
CA SER A 191 9.91 5.65 -12.93
C SER A 191 10.74 6.81 -13.49
N SER A 192 10.27 7.36 -14.60
CA SER A 192 10.79 8.62 -15.13
C SER A 192 10.09 9.85 -14.55
N ALA A 193 9.15 9.65 -13.63
CA ALA A 193 8.46 10.77 -12.96
C ALA A 193 9.46 11.51 -12.07
N ALA A 194 9.67 12.78 -12.37
CA ALA A 194 10.55 13.66 -11.62
C ALA A 194 9.75 14.62 -10.74
N VAL A 195 10.36 15.03 -9.64
CA VAL A 195 9.87 16.11 -8.76
C VAL A 195 10.84 17.28 -8.90
N ASP A 196 10.32 18.46 -9.24
CA ASP A 196 11.11 19.67 -9.20
C ASP A 196 11.14 20.18 -7.75
N LEU A 197 12.32 20.08 -7.11
CA LEU A 197 12.48 20.50 -5.72
C LEU A 197 12.49 22.02 -5.52
N SER A 198 12.46 22.81 -6.61
CA SER A 198 12.40 24.27 -6.51
C SER A 198 10.98 24.80 -6.26
N ASP A 199 9.96 24.02 -6.64
CA ASP A 199 8.55 24.41 -6.48
C ASP A 199 7.63 23.23 -6.13
N CYS A 200 8.19 22.03 -5.98
CA CYS A 200 7.47 20.77 -5.75
C CYS A 200 6.51 20.36 -6.86
N SER A 201 6.68 20.88 -8.05
CA SER A 201 5.90 20.43 -9.20
C SER A 201 6.27 19.00 -9.60
N VAL A 202 5.30 18.26 -10.16
CA VAL A 202 5.44 16.87 -10.59
C VAL A 202 4.93 16.68 -12.00
N GLU A 203 5.43 15.67 -12.69
CA GLU A 203 4.98 15.30 -14.03
C GLU A 203 3.64 14.57 -13.97
N LEU A 204 2.55 15.27 -14.27
CA LEU A 204 1.17 14.73 -14.20
C LEU A 204 0.84 13.71 -15.31
N ASN A 205 1.62 13.64 -16.38
CA ASN A 205 1.44 12.74 -17.50
C ASN A 205 2.16 11.38 -17.32
N LYS A 206 2.89 11.18 -16.24
CA LYS A 206 3.57 9.94 -15.87
C LYS A 206 2.73 9.14 -14.88
N GLY A 207 2.84 7.81 -14.98
CA GLY A 207 2.07 6.91 -14.13
C GLY A 207 0.64 6.69 -14.61
N ASN A 208 -0.09 5.87 -13.90
CA ASN A 208 -1.46 5.48 -14.25
C ASN A 208 -2.45 5.85 -13.15
N ARG A 209 -3.67 6.23 -13.52
CA ARG A 209 -4.75 6.48 -12.54
C ARG A 209 -5.21 5.22 -11.84
N GLN A 210 -5.12 4.08 -12.55
CA GLN A 210 -5.49 2.77 -12.05
C GLN A 210 -4.49 1.75 -12.56
N LEU A 211 -4.23 0.73 -11.77
CA LEU A 211 -3.47 -0.45 -12.13
C LEU A 211 -4.26 -1.69 -11.72
N ALA A 212 -4.27 -2.69 -12.59
CA ALA A 212 -4.90 -3.99 -12.30
C ALA A 212 -4.13 -5.12 -12.97
N THR A 213 -4.06 -6.26 -12.31
CA THR A 213 -3.47 -7.48 -12.88
C THR A 213 -4.01 -8.72 -12.21
N VAL A 214 -3.94 -9.84 -12.91
CA VAL A 214 -3.96 -11.18 -12.32
C VAL A 214 -2.53 -11.70 -12.35
N TRP A 215 -2.00 -12.03 -11.20
CA TRP A 215 -0.64 -12.51 -11.04
C TRP A 215 -0.63 -13.92 -10.47
N GLN A 216 0.34 -14.69 -10.88
CA GLN A 216 0.55 -16.06 -10.45
C GLN A 216 1.95 -16.17 -9.87
N ASP A 217 2.05 -16.73 -8.65
CA ASP A 217 3.33 -16.92 -7.99
C ASP A 217 4.21 -17.90 -8.80
N PRO A 218 5.34 -17.44 -9.37
CA PRO A 218 6.24 -18.31 -10.12
C PRO A 218 6.98 -19.34 -9.24
N ASN A 219 7.02 -19.11 -7.94
CA ASN A 219 7.65 -19.95 -6.93
C ASN A 219 6.63 -20.49 -5.93
N PHE A 220 5.42 -20.79 -6.40
CA PHE A 220 4.37 -21.35 -5.56
C PHE A 220 4.66 -22.81 -5.23
N ASP A 221 4.66 -23.11 -3.94
CA ASP A 221 4.70 -24.50 -3.42
C ASP A 221 3.39 -24.75 -2.66
N GLN A 222 2.59 -25.72 -3.15
CA GLN A 222 1.31 -26.06 -2.54
C GLN A 222 1.43 -26.76 -1.18
N ALA A 223 2.61 -27.24 -0.81
CA ALA A 223 2.86 -27.83 0.50
C ALA A 223 3.35 -26.79 1.54
N GLN A 224 3.63 -25.56 1.09
CA GLN A 224 4.21 -24.51 1.94
C GLN A 224 3.16 -23.44 2.29
N ALA A 225 2.92 -23.26 3.59
CA ALA A 225 2.11 -22.15 4.08
C ALA A 225 2.81 -20.80 3.77
N ALA A 226 2.05 -19.85 3.22
CA ALA A 226 2.54 -18.53 2.89
C ALA A 226 1.46 -17.48 3.09
N PHE A 227 1.85 -16.21 3.19
CA PHE A 227 0.91 -15.11 3.11
C PHE A 227 1.32 -14.16 1.98
N TYR A 228 0.31 -13.50 1.42
CA TYR A 228 0.48 -12.54 0.34
C TYR A 228 -0.28 -11.26 0.67
N TYR A 229 0.35 -10.11 0.51
CA TYR A 229 -0.36 -8.84 0.53
C TYR A 229 0.06 -7.96 -0.64
N ALA A 230 -0.83 -7.09 -1.07
CA ALA A 230 -0.56 -6.15 -2.13
C ALA A 230 -0.09 -4.81 -1.56
N ARG A 231 0.81 -4.14 -2.27
CA ARG A 231 1.21 -2.77 -2.05
C ARG A 231 1.18 -2.02 -3.37
N VAL A 232 0.64 -0.80 -3.36
CA VAL A 232 0.70 0.12 -4.49
C VAL A 232 1.52 1.33 -4.08
N LEU A 233 2.32 1.86 -5.01
CA LEU A 233 3.08 3.09 -4.82
C LEU A 233 2.63 4.13 -5.83
N GLU A 234 2.50 5.39 -5.37
CA GLU A 234 2.38 6.56 -6.24
C GLU A 234 3.74 6.99 -6.81
N ASN A 235 3.72 7.85 -7.81
CA ASN A 235 4.90 8.58 -8.23
C ASN A 235 5.44 9.43 -7.06
N PRO A 236 6.75 9.74 -7.04
CA PRO A 236 7.34 10.59 -6.00
C PRO A 236 6.68 11.97 -5.93
N SER A 237 6.62 12.53 -4.73
CA SER A 237 6.22 13.90 -4.43
C SER A 237 7.13 14.51 -3.36
N CYS A 238 7.07 15.82 -3.14
CA CYS A 238 7.80 16.45 -2.04
C CYS A 238 7.30 15.97 -0.68
N ARG A 239 8.23 15.71 0.24
CA ARG A 239 7.91 15.58 1.66
C ARG A 239 7.52 16.93 2.26
N TRP A 240 6.80 16.90 3.39
CA TRP A 240 6.45 18.10 4.14
C TRP A 240 7.68 18.94 4.55
N THR A 241 8.82 18.31 4.82
CA THR A 241 10.07 18.99 5.14
C THR A 241 10.59 19.84 3.99
N THR A 242 10.35 19.40 2.75
CA THR A 242 10.68 20.15 1.54
C THR A 242 9.68 21.30 1.33
N TRP A 243 8.38 21.06 1.51
CA TRP A 243 7.37 22.11 1.47
C TRP A 243 7.62 23.20 2.49
N ASP A 244 7.98 22.85 3.73
CA ASP A 244 8.34 23.83 4.75
C ASP A 244 9.60 24.60 4.40
N ALA A 245 10.61 23.95 3.82
CA ALA A 245 11.83 24.60 3.37
C ALA A 245 11.51 25.65 2.29
N LEU A 246 10.72 25.30 1.27
CA LEU A 246 10.33 26.22 0.20
C LEU A 246 9.51 27.41 0.71
N ARG A 247 8.53 27.17 1.57
CA ARG A 247 7.63 28.21 2.09
C ARG A 247 8.33 29.22 2.99
N ASN A 248 9.44 28.84 3.60
CA ASN A 248 10.18 29.68 4.55
C ASN A 248 11.58 30.07 4.06
N ASP A 249 11.91 29.78 2.81
CA ASP A 249 13.24 30.05 2.22
C ASP A 249 14.38 29.44 3.06
N TRP A 250 14.19 28.18 3.47
CA TRP A 250 15.18 27.43 4.25
C TRP A 250 15.91 26.38 3.37
N PRO A 251 17.13 25.99 3.75
CA PRO A 251 17.80 24.88 3.09
C PRO A 251 17.03 23.57 3.33
N LEU A 252 17.09 22.62 2.41
CA LEU A 252 16.55 21.27 2.63
C LEU A 252 17.25 20.59 3.81
N LEU A 253 16.53 19.67 4.49
CA LEU A 253 17.14 18.81 5.50
C LEU A 253 17.93 17.69 4.82
N ASP A 254 19.16 17.47 5.27
CA ASP A 254 20.04 16.38 4.83
C ASP A 254 19.79 15.06 5.58
N THR A 255 19.06 15.14 6.70
CA THR A 255 18.76 13.98 7.58
C THR A 255 17.59 13.13 7.10
N VAL A 256 16.80 13.61 6.15
CA VAL A 256 15.63 12.91 5.58
C VAL A 256 15.57 13.11 4.07
N PRO A 257 14.97 12.15 3.32
CA PRO A 257 14.75 12.34 1.89
C PRO A 257 13.89 13.57 1.59
N ALA A 258 14.22 14.30 0.52
CA ALA A 258 13.42 15.45 0.07
C ALA A 258 12.07 15.04 -0.51
N THR A 259 11.95 13.81 -0.99
CA THR A 259 10.74 13.26 -1.62
C THR A 259 10.24 12.04 -0.87
N ILE A 260 8.97 11.72 -1.09
CA ILE A 260 8.30 10.53 -0.58
C ILE A 260 7.50 9.87 -1.71
N GLN A 261 7.30 8.55 -1.64
CA GLN A 261 6.32 7.84 -2.44
C GLN A 261 5.20 7.36 -1.51
N GLU A 262 4.04 7.94 -1.66
CA GLU A 262 2.84 7.52 -0.94
C GLU A 262 2.37 6.16 -1.42
N ARG A 263 1.66 5.44 -0.55
CA ARG A 263 1.35 4.04 -0.80
C ARG A 263 0.12 3.56 -0.07
N ALA A 264 -0.41 2.42 -0.53
CA ALA A 264 -1.41 1.68 0.20
C ALA A 264 -1.05 0.19 0.29
N TRP A 265 -1.54 -0.47 1.35
CA TRP A 265 -1.33 -1.90 1.61
C TRP A 265 -2.66 -2.59 1.85
N SER A 266 -2.89 -3.72 1.17
CA SER A 266 -4.04 -4.57 1.46
C SER A 266 -3.83 -5.39 2.73
N SER A 267 -4.92 -5.85 3.35
CA SER A 267 -4.84 -6.98 4.27
C SER A 267 -4.31 -8.24 3.54
N PRO A 268 -3.60 -9.13 4.23
CA PRO A 268 -3.05 -10.34 3.62
C PRO A 268 -4.12 -11.36 3.25
N ILE A 269 -3.77 -12.23 2.31
CA ILE A 269 -4.40 -13.54 2.09
C ILE A 269 -3.40 -14.60 2.55
N TRP A 270 -3.86 -15.56 3.35
CA TRP A 270 -3.04 -16.66 3.85
C TRP A 270 -3.32 -17.94 3.08
N TYR A 271 -2.31 -18.45 2.39
CA TYR A 271 -2.37 -19.80 1.83
C TYR A 271 -2.06 -20.83 2.92
N GLN A 272 -2.95 -21.80 3.06
CA GLN A 272 -2.83 -22.92 4.03
C GLN A 272 -2.97 -24.22 3.26
N PRO A 273 -1.89 -25.05 3.21
CA PRO A 273 -1.91 -26.37 2.58
C PRO A 273 -2.93 -27.33 3.16
#